data_f9868c65d6537f9ff8e65b9731b187ac
#
_entry.id   f9868c65d6537f9ff8e65b9731b187ac
#
_cell.length_a   1.000
_cell.length_b   1.000
_cell.length_c   1.000
_cell.angle_alpha   90.00
_cell.angle_beta   90.00
_cell.angle_gamma   90.00
#
_symmetry.space_group_name_H-M   'P 1'
#
loop_
_entity.id
_entity.type
_entity.pdbx_description
1 polymer ?
#
loop_
_entity_poly.entity_id
_entity_poly.type
_entity_poly.pdbx_seq_one_letter_code
_entity_poly.pdbx_strand_id
1 'polypeptide(L)'
;QTEVWPMCAYATVGWEYHKVAKKYYEMTAPSADPFMAMADFGFRGMSCLEDATRCSVSWLLSFNKTSTIPALPYLDDYYDAECAEHKIGIGAVSTEHSVMAANFAIDGDEITFVKRMLTEIYPNTSFSMVSDTYDYWNMVNNIIPACKAEILAHNGKLLIRPDSGDMVAITIGTIQKLWDVFGGTINEAGYKVLDPHIGLIYGDGCTLNRVEQIYESLEKLGFASTNVV
;
A
#
# COMPACT_ATOMS: atom_id res chain seq x y z
N GLN A 1 5.62 -30.48 12.36
CA GLN A 1 5.56 -29.23 13.13
C GLN A 1 6.43 -28.13 12.49
N THR A 2 7.67 -28.44 12.07
CA THR A 2 8.58 -27.44 11.48
C THR A 2 8.14 -26.92 10.12
N GLU A 3 7.29 -27.61 9.40
CA GLU A 3 6.80 -27.18 8.08
C GLU A 3 5.38 -26.62 8.13
N VAL A 4 4.49 -27.23 8.87
CA VAL A 4 3.07 -26.87 8.92
C VAL A 4 2.79 -25.79 9.96
N TRP A 5 3.45 -25.81 11.10
CA TRP A 5 3.20 -24.88 12.18
C TRP A 5 3.48 -23.40 11.84
N PRO A 6 4.60 -23.05 11.18
CA PRO A 6 4.81 -21.68 10.76
C PRO A 6 3.71 -21.16 9.83
N MET A 7 3.26 -21.95 8.87
CA MET A 7 2.16 -21.57 7.97
C MET A 7 0.87 -21.31 8.74
N CYS A 8 0.53 -22.13 9.71
CA CYS A 8 -0.65 -21.91 10.56
C CYS A 8 -0.51 -20.61 11.37
N ALA A 9 0.67 -20.31 11.89
CA ALA A 9 0.91 -19.05 12.61
C ALA A 9 0.77 -17.83 11.68
N TYR A 10 1.38 -17.87 10.50
CA TYR A 10 1.28 -16.80 9.49
C TYR A 10 -0.16 -16.62 9.01
N ALA A 11 -0.89 -17.70 8.76
CA ALA A 11 -2.30 -17.63 8.37
C ALA A 11 -3.17 -17.03 9.48
N THR A 12 -2.90 -17.39 10.75
CA THR A 12 -3.60 -16.80 11.90
C THR A 12 -3.33 -15.30 12.01
N VAL A 13 -2.08 -14.88 11.84
CA VAL A 13 -1.71 -13.45 11.82
C VAL A 13 -2.45 -12.73 10.70
N GLY A 14 -2.38 -13.23 9.46
CA GLY A 14 -3.10 -12.65 8.32
C GLY A 14 -4.60 -12.52 8.58
N TRP A 15 -5.20 -13.55 9.17
CA TRP A 15 -6.61 -13.53 9.54
C TRP A 15 -6.97 -12.48 10.59
N GLU A 16 -6.11 -12.27 11.61
CA GLU A 16 -6.33 -11.21 12.61
C GLU A 16 -6.32 -9.81 11.95
N TYR A 17 -5.36 -9.55 11.02
CA TYR A 17 -5.36 -8.31 10.25
C TYR A 17 -6.60 -8.18 9.36
N HIS A 18 -7.03 -9.28 8.73
CA HIS A 18 -8.23 -9.26 7.90
C HIS A 18 -9.49 -8.91 8.70
N LYS A 19 -9.64 -9.44 9.92
CA LYS A 19 -10.78 -9.07 10.80
C LYS A 19 -10.81 -7.58 11.10
N VAL A 20 -9.66 -6.97 11.35
CA VAL A 20 -9.56 -5.52 11.56
C VAL A 20 -9.92 -4.77 10.29
N ALA A 21 -9.32 -5.12 9.15
CA ALA A 21 -9.63 -4.49 7.87
C ALA A 21 -11.13 -4.60 7.54
N LYS A 22 -11.70 -5.80 7.64
CA LYS A 22 -13.11 -6.07 7.37
C LYS A 22 -14.02 -5.21 8.22
N LYS A 23 -13.79 -5.12 9.53
CA LYS A 23 -14.56 -4.29 10.47
C LYS A 23 -14.69 -2.84 9.98
N TYR A 24 -13.58 -2.21 9.61
CA TYR A 24 -13.55 -0.83 9.20
C TYR A 24 -14.00 -0.62 7.73
N TYR A 25 -13.77 -1.59 6.86
CA TYR A 25 -14.29 -1.57 5.49
C TYR A 25 -15.81 -1.65 5.47
N GLU A 26 -16.42 -2.57 6.23
CA GLU A 26 -17.89 -2.66 6.36
C GLU A 26 -18.50 -1.37 6.89
N MET A 27 -17.79 -0.63 7.75
CA MET A 27 -18.26 0.62 8.36
C MET A 27 -18.07 1.82 7.42
N THR A 28 -16.90 1.95 6.77
CA THR A 28 -16.49 3.18 6.09
C THR A 28 -16.48 3.09 4.57
N ALA A 29 -16.50 1.88 4.00
CA ALA A 29 -16.46 1.62 2.56
C ALA A 29 -17.09 0.26 2.22
N PRO A 30 -18.38 0.05 2.47
CA PRO A 30 -19.02 -1.28 2.42
C PRO A 30 -19.04 -1.92 1.03
N SER A 31 -18.90 -1.14 -0.04
CA SER A 31 -18.77 -1.66 -1.42
C SER A 31 -17.35 -2.10 -1.80
N ALA A 32 -16.35 -1.80 -0.95
CA ALA A 32 -14.96 -2.16 -1.21
C ALA A 32 -14.61 -3.53 -0.64
N ASP A 33 -13.72 -4.24 -1.34
CA ASP A 33 -13.28 -5.57 -0.94
C ASP A 33 -12.14 -5.49 0.11
N PRO A 34 -12.35 -5.98 1.36
CA PRO A 34 -11.33 -5.96 2.40
C PRO A 34 -10.12 -6.86 2.09
N PHE A 35 -10.22 -7.83 1.16
CA PHE A 35 -9.08 -8.59 0.68
C PHE A 35 -8.04 -7.73 -0.06
N MET A 36 -8.44 -6.56 -0.52
CA MET A 36 -7.58 -5.58 -1.18
C MET A 36 -6.92 -4.59 -0.20
N ALA A 37 -7.16 -4.71 1.11
CA ALA A 37 -6.73 -3.72 2.10
C ALA A 37 -5.23 -3.67 2.33
N MET A 38 -4.54 -4.80 2.31
CA MET A 38 -3.14 -4.90 2.70
C MET A 38 -2.34 -5.78 1.74
N ALA A 39 -1.02 -5.55 1.71
CA ALA A 39 -0.08 -6.29 0.88
C ALA A 39 1.06 -6.88 1.72
N ASP A 40 1.57 -8.05 1.32
CA ASP A 40 2.75 -8.66 1.90
C ASP A 40 4.02 -8.13 1.21
N PHE A 41 4.92 -7.53 1.99
CA PHE A 41 6.28 -7.12 1.59
C PHE A 41 7.37 -7.84 2.41
N GLY A 42 7.03 -8.96 3.06
CA GLY A 42 7.82 -9.62 4.08
C GLY A 42 9.01 -10.44 3.58
N PHE A 43 9.19 -10.65 2.28
CA PHE A 43 10.21 -11.55 1.71
C PHE A 43 11.60 -11.32 2.33
N ARG A 44 12.06 -10.08 2.35
CA ARG A 44 13.41 -9.70 2.85
C ARG A 44 13.62 -9.98 4.34
N GLY A 45 12.56 -10.17 5.11
CA GLY A 45 12.61 -10.47 6.54
C GLY A 45 12.62 -11.96 6.89
N MET A 46 12.50 -12.85 5.89
CA MET A 46 12.43 -14.28 6.09
C MET A 46 13.81 -14.95 6.09
N SER A 47 13.89 -16.12 6.73
CA SER A 47 15.15 -16.86 6.89
C SER A 47 15.63 -17.54 5.61
N CYS A 48 14.71 -17.90 4.72
CA CYS A 48 15.00 -18.57 3.45
C CYS A 48 13.84 -18.41 2.46
N LEU A 49 14.03 -18.84 1.22
CA LEU A 49 13.03 -18.78 0.16
C LEU A 49 11.75 -19.55 0.51
N GLU A 50 11.90 -20.75 1.07
CA GLU A 50 10.78 -21.61 1.44
C GLU A 50 9.92 -20.97 2.55
N ASP A 51 10.57 -20.34 3.52
CA ASP A 51 9.88 -19.62 4.61
C ASP A 51 9.14 -18.41 4.08
N ALA A 52 9.76 -17.60 3.23
CA ALA A 52 9.14 -16.47 2.56
C ALA A 52 7.93 -16.91 1.73
N THR A 53 8.07 -17.97 0.94
CA THR A 53 6.99 -18.54 0.12
C THR A 53 5.80 -18.95 0.98
N ARG A 54 6.03 -19.74 2.03
CA ARG A 54 4.99 -20.25 2.94
C ARG A 54 4.31 -19.14 3.71
N CYS A 55 5.06 -18.12 4.15
CA CYS A 55 4.51 -16.95 4.80
C CYS A 55 3.53 -16.21 3.88
N SER A 56 3.95 -15.93 2.66
CA SER A 56 3.14 -15.24 1.68
C SER A 56 1.92 -16.04 1.23
N VAL A 57 2.07 -17.35 1.00
CA VAL A 57 0.92 -18.26 0.74
C VAL A 57 -0.11 -18.16 1.86
N SER A 58 0.35 -18.18 3.10
CA SER A 58 -0.53 -18.05 4.27
C SER A 58 -1.22 -16.69 4.36
N TRP A 59 -0.53 -15.61 3.98
CA TRP A 59 -1.10 -14.26 3.87
C TRP A 59 -2.17 -14.18 2.81
N LEU A 60 -1.96 -14.81 1.66
CA LEU A 60 -2.90 -14.82 0.53
C LEU A 60 -4.20 -15.59 0.82
N LEU A 61 -4.33 -16.27 1.95
CA LEU A 61 -5.62 -16.77 2.45
C LEU A 61 -6.53 -15.66 2.99
N SER A 62 -5.97 -14.48 3.29
CA SER A 62 -6.68 -13.37 3.92
C SER A 62 -6.64 -12.08 3.10
N PHE A 63 -5.70 -11.95 2.16
CA PHE A 63 -5.52 -10.78 1.30
C PHE A 63 -5.08 -11.18 -0.10
N ASN A 64 -5.32 -10.31 -1.09
CA ASN A 64 -5.02 -10.60 -2.49
C ASN A 64 -3.71 -9.99 -3.00
N LYS A 65 -2.90 -9.39 -2.14
CA LYS A 65 -1.70 -8.65 -2.56
C LYS A 65 -0.43 -9.21 -1.94
N THR A 66 0.60 -9.43 -2.77
CA THR A 66 1.95 -9.77 -2.32
C THR A 66 3.01 -9.31 -3.31
N SER A 67 4.23 -9.06 -2.80
CA SER A 67 5.46 -8.92 -3.59
C SER A 67 6.30 -10.19 -3.62
N THR A 68 5.86 -11.26 -2.98
CA THR A 68 6.56 -12.55 -2.90
C THR A 68 6.14 -13.45 -4.07
N ILE A 69 6.71 -13.23 -5.25
CA ILE A 69 6.37 -13.94 -6.49
C ILE A 69 6.37 -15.48 -6.34
N PRO A 70 7.32 -16.13 -5.62
CA PRO A 70 7.33 -17.58 -5.45
C PRO A 70 6.08 -18.17 -4.78
N ALA A 71 5.25 -17.36 -4.12
CA ALA A 71 3.99 -17.80 -3.55
C ALA A 71 2.96 -18.22 -4.61
N LEU A 72 3.00 -17.61 -5.79
CA LEU A 72 2.00 -17.84 -6.84
C LEU A 72 2.09 -19.26 -7.43
N PRO A 73 3.25 -19.71 -7.97
CA PRO A 73 3.35 -21.09 -8.42
C PRO A 73 3.13 -22.11 -7.29
N TYR A 74 3.48 -21.78 -6.05
CA TYR A 74 3.17 -22.66 -4.91
C TYR A 74 1.65 -22.84 -4.71
N LEU A 75 0.88 -21.75 -4.83
CA LEU A 75 -0.58 -21.81 -4.76
C LEU A 75 -1.18 -22.58 -5.94
N ASP A 76 -0.67 -22.38 -7.15
CA ASP A 76 -1.14 -23.11 -8.32
C ASP A 76 -0.83 -24.61 -8.20
N ASP A 77 0.38 -24.98 -7.76
CA ASP A 77 0.82 -26.38 -7.67
C ASP A 77 0.15 -27.18 -6.54
N TYR A 78 -0.14 -26.54 -5.40
CA TYR A 78 -0.60 -27.24 -4.20
C TYR A 78 -2.05 -26.97 -3.77
N TYR A 79 -2.66 -25.89 -4.34
CA TYR A 79 -4.01 -25.46 -3.97
C TYR A 79 -4.95 -25.31 -5.18
N ASP A 80 -4.48 -25.59 -6.39
CA ASP A 80 -5.23 -25.38 -7.64
C ASP A 80 -5.83 -23.96 -7.71
N ALA A 81 -5.05 -22.95 -7.31
CA ALA A 81 -5.56 -21.61 -7.07
C ALA A 81 -5.79 -20.81 -8.36
N GLU A 82 -5.16 -21.21 -9.49
CA GLU A 82 -5.24 -20.50 -10.78
C GLU A 82 -5.03 -18.99 -10.61
N CYS A 83 -3.91 -18.63 -9.96
CA CYS A 83 -3.61 -17.27 -9.48
C CYS A 83 -3.79 -16.20 -10.57
N ALA A 84 -3.41 -16.49 -11.81
CA ALA A 84 -3.54 -15.55 -12.93
C ALA A 84 -5.01 -15.29 -13.28
N GLU A 85 -5.86 -16.33 -13.29
CA GLU A 85 -7.27 -16.24 -13.62
C GLU A 85 -8.06 -15.52 -12.51
N HIS A 86 -7.82 -15.90 -11.26
CA HIS A 86 -8.51 -15.35 -10.09
C HIS A 86 -7.88 -14.07 -9.54
N LYS A 87 -6.81 -13.55 -10.19
CA LYS A 87 -6.09 -12.34 -9.77
C LYS A 87 -5.62 -12.39 -8.33
N ILE A 88 -5.09 -13.53 -7.92
CA ILE A 88 -4.46 -13.71 -6.61
C ILE A 88 -2.99 -13.27 -6.69
N GLY A 89 -2.50 -12.61 -5.66
CA GLY A 89 -1.12 -12.14 -5.60
C GLY A 89 -0.85 -10.91 -6.46
N ILE A 90 -1.79 -9.97 -6.46
CA ILE A 90 -1.62 -8.70 -7.16
C ILE A 90 -0.41 -7.96 -6.59
N GLY A 91 0.56 -7.66 -7.45
CA GLY A 91 1.70 -6.81 -7.15
C GLY A 91 1.49 -5.37 -7.62
N ALA A 92 2.29 -4.46 -7.08
CA ALA A 92 2.38 -3.09 -7.56
C ALA A 92 3.83 -2.73 -7.84
N VAL A 93 4.05 -1.90 -8.86
CA VAL A 93 5.37 -1.28 -9.07
C VAL A 93 5.67 -0.37 -7.88
N SER A 94 6.90 -0.46 -7.36
CA SER A 94 7.33 0.30 -6.20
C SER A 94 8.76 0.77 -6.35
N THR A 95 9.06 1.99 -5.92
CA THR A 95 10.44 2.47 -5.82
C THR A 95 11.06 2.05 -4.49
N GLU A 96 12.37 2.20 -4.39
CA GLU A 96 13.19 2.07 -3.18
C GLU A 96 14.02 3.33 -2.98
N HIS A 97 14.60 3.53 -1.79
CA HIS A 97 15.43 4.70 -1.48
C HIS A 97 16.60 4.89 -2.48
N SER A 98 17.22 3.79 -2.91
CA SER A 98 18.29 3.82 -3.92
C SER A 98 17.80 4.32 -5.28
N VAL A 99 16.56 3.99 -5.66
CA VAL A 99 15.93 4.48 -6.90
C VAL A 99 15.66 5.98 -6.79
N MET A 100 15.16 6.44 -5.63
CA MET A 100 14.92 7.88 -5.39
C MET A 100 16.24 8.66 -5.45
N ALA A 101 17.29 8.19 -4.76
CA ALA A 101 18.60 8.82 -4.76
C ALA A 101 19.26 8.86 -6.15
N ALA A 102 19.20 7.77 -6.91
CA ALA A 102 19.75 7.70 -8.26
C ALA A 102 19.05 8.68 -9.22
N ASN A 103 17.74 8.75 -9.16
CA ASN A 103 16.97 9.65 -10.01
C ASN A 103 17.14 11.13 -9.61
N PHE A 104 17.23 11.42 -8.31
CA PHE A 104 17.60 12.77 -7.85
C PHE A 104 18.96 13.20 -8.38
N ALA A 105 19.95 12.29 -8.42
CA ALA A 105 21.27 12.58 -8.98
C ALA A 105 21.24 12.84 -10.49
N ILE A 106 20.29 12.28 -11.23
CA ILE A 106 20.10 12.49 -12.66
C ILE A 106 19.41 13.85 -12.93
N ASP A 107 18.32 14.12 -12.20
CA ASP A 107 17.41 15.24 -12.49
C ASP A 107 17.78 16.54 -11.73
N GLY A 108 18.54 16.43 -10.64
CA GLY A 108 18.98 17.54 -9.82
C GLY A 108 17.96 18.08 -8.81
N ASP A 109 16.68 17.71 -8.95
CA ASP A 109 15.62 18.08 -8.01
C ASP A 109 14.48 17.04 -7.98
N GLU A 110 13.72 17.01 -6.88
CA GLU A 110 12.66 16.02 -6.68
C GLU A 110 11.41 16.29 -7.52
N ILE A 111 11.11 17.55 -7.87
CA ILE A 111 9.92 17.89 -8.67
C ILE A 111 10.09 17.36 -10.09
N THR A 112 11.23 17.62 -10.72
CA THR A 112 11.55 17.12 -12.07
C THR A 112 11.52 15.60 -12.09
N PHE A 113 12.11 14.97 -11.10
CA PHE A 113 12.11 13.52 -10.96
C PHE A 113 10.68 12.94 -10.81
N VAL A 114 9.84 13.47 -9.93
CA VAL A 114 8.47 12.99 -9.74
C VAL A 114 7.65 13.17 -11.02
N LYS A 115 7.78 14.28 -11.71
CA LYS A 115 7.12 14.51 -13.01
C LYS A 115 7.55 13.48 -14.05
N ARG A 116 8.85 13.22 -14.17
CA ARG A 116 9.39 12.21 -15.10
C ARG A 116 8.89 10.80 -14.76
N MET A 117 8.79 10.45 -13.49
CA MET A 117 8.19 9.17 -13.06
C MET A 117 6.76 9.01 -13.58
N LEU A 118 5.94 10.07 -13.47
CA LEU A 118 4.53 10.06 -13.87
C LEU A 118 4.34 10.07 -15.39
N THR A 119 5.20 10.77 -16.13
CA THR A 119 4.96 11.03 -17.55
C THR A 119 5.77 10.14 -18.51
N GLU A 120 6.93 9.64 -18.06
CA GLU A 120 7.86 8.90 -18.93
C GLU A 120 8.10 7.48 -18.46
N ILE A 121 8.35 7.27 -17.14
CA ILE A 121 8.73 5.97 -16.61
C ILE A 121 7.51 5.07 -16.39
N TYR A 122 6.46 5.59 -15.76
CA TYR A 122 5.23 4.86 -15.44
C TYR A 122 3.95 5.56 -15.93
N PRO A 123 3.86 6.00 -17.20
CA PRO A 123 2.75 6.86 -17.65
C PRO A 123 1.37 6.21 -17.58
N ASN A 124 1.29 4.88 -17.57
CA ASN A 124 0.05 4.11 -17.61
C ASN A 124 -0.04 3.03 -16.52
N THR A 125 0.63 3.23 -15.40
CA THR A 125 0.72 2.21 -14.34
C THR A 125 0.63 2.84 -12.96
N SER A 126 -0.22 2.30 -12.10
CA SER A 126 -0.18 2.66 -10.68
C SER A 126 1.13 2.21 -10.04
N PHE A 127 1.74 3.08 -9.27
CA PHE A 127 3.00 2.77 -8.56
C PHE A 127 3.06 3.41 -7.19
N SER A 128 3.83 2.81 -6.29
CA SER A 128 4.17 3.39 -5.00
C SER A 128 5.55 4.02 -5.03
N MET A 129 5.67 5.19 -4.43
CA MET A 129 6.90 5.97 -4.40
C MET A 129 7.34 6.19 -2.96
N VAL A 130 8.53 5.70 -2.62
CA VAL A 130 9.17 6.02 -1.33
C VAL A 130 9.35 7.53 -1.22
N SER A 131 8.84 8.10 -0.14
CA SER A 131 8.66 9.55 -0.06
C SER A 131 9.45 10.20 1.08
N ASP A 132 10.19 9.40 1.85
CA ASP A 132 10.98 9.83 3.02
C ASP A 132 12.49 9.66 2.84
N THR A 133 12.95 9.55 1.58
CA THR A 133 14.39 9.44 1.27
C THR A 133 15.17 10.67 1.74
N TYR A 134 14.56 11.87 1.69
CA TYR A 134 15.13 13.13 2.13
C TYR A 134 14.25 13.76 3.22
N ASP A 135 13.30 14.60 2.85
CA ASP A 135 12.36 15.26 3.76
C ASP A 135 10.92 14.88 3.40
N TYR A 136 10.34 14.00 4.20
CA TYR A 136 8.98 13.50 3.98
C TYR A 136 7.94 14.62 3.93
N TRP A 137 8.00 15.54 4.89
CA TRP A 137 7.00 16.61 4.93
C TRP A 137 7.19 17.65 3.84
N ASN A 138 8.43 17.87 3.36
CA ASN A 138 8.67 18.66 2.15
C ASN A 138 8.08 17.98 0.92
N MET A 139 8.25 16.65 0.80
CA MET A 139 7.62 15.86 -0.27
C MET A 139 6.10 16.07 -0.27
N VAL A 140 5.43 15.84 0.85
CA VAL A 140 3.97 15.89 0.96
C VAL A 140 3.42 17.32 0.86
N ASN A 141 4.10 18.31 1.43
CA ASN A 141 3.58 19.68 1.52
C ASN A 141 3.91 20.56 0.31
N ASN A 142 5.02 20.27 -0.39
CA ASN A 142 5.53 21.14 -1.44
C ASN A 142 5.67 20.42 -2.79
N ILE A 143 6.36 19.27 -2.83
CA ILE A 143 6.70 18.58 -4.08
C ILE A 143 5.46 17.96 -4.72
N ILE A 144 4.69 17.18 -3.98
CA ILE A 144 3.46 16.55 -4.47
C ILE A 144 2.43 17.58 -4.92
N PRO A 145 2.15 18.67 -4.19
CA PRO A 145 1.31 19.77 -4.69
C PRO A 145 1.83 20.43 -5.97
N ALA A 146 3.15 20.59 -6.12
CA ALA A 146 3.75 21.15 -7.34
C ALA A 146 3.63 20.23 -8.57
N CYS A 147 3.39 18.94 -8.35
CA CYS A 147 3.16 17.93 -9.40
C CYS A 147 1.66 17.62 -9.61
N LYS A 148 0.74 18.41 -9.02
CA LYS A 148 -0.70 18.11 -9.04
C LYS A 148 -1.26 17.90 -10.43
N ALA A 149 -0.86 18.72 -11.40
CA ALA A 149 -1.37 18.63 -12.76
C ALA A 149 -0.99 17.30 -13.43
N GLU A 150 0.25 16.87 -13.26
CA GLU A 150 0.76 15.63 -13.81
C GLU A 150 0.14 14.40 -13.09
N ILE A 151 -0.08 14.49 -11.78
CA ILE A 151 -0.74 13.43 -11.00
C ILE A 151 -2.19 13.24 -11.47
N LEU A 152 -2.96 14.33 -11.64
CA LEU A 152 -4.36 14.25 -12.10
C LEU A 152 -4.49 13.83 -13.57
N ALA A 153 -3.45 14.03 -14.38
CA ALA A 153 -3.42 13.58 -15.78
C ALA A 153 -2.87 12.16 -15.94
N HIS A 154 -2.34 11.56 -14.88
CA HIS A 154 -1.71 10.25 -14.90
C HIS A 154 -2.75 9.13 -15.10
N ASN A 155 -2.47 8.19 -16.02
CA ASN A 155 -3.31 7.01 -16.21
C ASN A 155 -2.94 5.89 -15.22
N GLY A 156 -3.19 6.15 -13.94
CA GLY A 156 -2.88 5.25 -12.82
C GLY A 156 -2.98 5.98 -11.49
N LYS A 157 -2.56 5.33 -10.42
CA LYS A 157 -2.54 5.90 -9.08
C LYS A 157 -1.11 6.03 -8.57
N LEU A 158 -0.74 7.22 -8.09
CA LEU A 158 0.46 7.42 -7.29
C LEU A 158 0.15 7.12 -5.82
N LEU A 159 0.86 6.18 -5.23
CA LEU A 159 0.82 5.89 -3.79
C LEU A 159 2.05 6.50 -3.11
N ILE A 160 1.81 7.46 -2.23
CA ILE A 160 2.86 8.02 -1.37
C ILE A 160 3.24 6.98 -0.34
N ARG A 161 4.54 6.65 -0.22
CA ARG A 161 5.04 5.61 0.71
C ARG A 161 6.03 6.18 1.72
N PRO A 162 5.59 6.54 2.92
CA PRO A 162 6.49 6.70 4.05
C PRO A 162 6.99 5.33 4.54
N ASP A 163 8.24 5.26 4.96
CA ASP A 163 8.91 4.04 5.43
C ASP A 163 9.56 4.25 6.81
N SER A 164 9.29 5.38 7.47
CA SER A 164 9.87 5.79 8.76
C SER A 164 8.91 6.64 9.60
N GLY A 165 9.24 6.82 10.88
CA GLY A 165 8.54 7.71 11.80
C GLY A 165 7.31 7.09 12.48
N ASP A 166 6.45 7.95 13.04
CA ASP A 166 5.21 7.51 13.69
C ASP A 166 4.15 7.18 12.63
N MET A 167 3.90 5.89 12.45
CA MET A 167 3.01 5.37 11.42
C MET A 167 1.61 5.99 11.47
N VAL A 168 1.03 6.16 12.66
CA VAL A 168 -0.34 6.69 12.80
C VAL A 168 -0.37 8.17 12.47
N ALA A 169 0.52 8.96 13.08
CA ALA A 169 0.57 10.41 12.87
C ALA A 169 0.89 10.76 11.41
N ILE A 170 1.84 10.07 10.80
CA ILE A 170 2.23 10.28 9.41
C ILE A 170 1.09 9.91 8.45
N THR A 171 0.47 8.76 8.64
CA THR A 171 -0.66 8.34 7.79
C THR A 171 -1.80 9.35 7.84
N ILE A 172 -2.24 9.72 9.03
CA ILE A 172 -3.36 10.64 9.20
C ILE A 172 -3.05 12.03 8.64
N GLY A 173 -1.87 12.58 8.98
CA GLY A 173 -1.45 13.89 8.46
C GLY A 173 -1.34 13.91 6.95
N THR A 174 -0.83 12.84 6.34
CA THR A 174 -0.72 12.72 4.89
C THR A 174 -2.10 12.64 4.23
N ILE A 175 -3.00 11.80 4.70
CA ILE A 175 -4.36 11.68 4.14
C ILE A 175 -5.10 13.02 4.20
N GLN A 176 -5.02 13.74 5.32
CA GLN A 176 -5.61 15.08 5.44
C GLN A 176 -5.01 16.05 4.43
N LYS A 177 -3.68 16.07 4.30
CA LYS A 177 -2.99 16.95 3.35
C LYS A 177 -3.31 16.62 1.89
N LEU A 178 -3.37 15.33 1.54
CA LEU A 178 -3.76 14.91 0.19
C LEU A 178 -5.21 15.29 -0.12
N TRP A 179 -6.11 15.20 0.86
CA TRP A 179 -7.48 15.68 0.71
C TRP A 179 -7.55 17.19 0.46
N ASP A 180 -6.79 17.99 1.21
CA ASP A 180 -6.76 19.45 1.04
C ASP A 180 -6.23 19.85 -0.35
N VAL A 181 -5.29 19.08 -0.90
CA VAL A 181 -4.68 19.37 -2.19
C VAL A 181 -5.49 18.84 -3.37
N PHE A 182 -5.92 17.58 -3.31
CA PHE A 182 -6.53 16.87 -4.44
C PHE A 182 -8.05 16.77 -4.33
N GLY A 183 -8.60 16.81 -3.11
CA GLY A 183 -10.00 16.51 -2.89
C GLY A 183 -10.31 15.03 -3.07
N GLY A 184 -11.52 14.77 -3.53
CA GLY A 184 -12.03 13.44 -3.77
C GLY A 184 -13.56 13.42 -3.76
N THR A 185 -14.14 12.30 -3.34
CA THR A 185 -15.60 12.10 -3.29
C THR A 185 -16.05 11.68 -1.88
N ILE A 186 -17.34 11.79 -1.63
CA ILE A 186 -17.99 11.18 -0.46
C ILE A 186 -18.64 9.89 -0.96
N ASN A 187 -18.33 8.76 -0.33
CA ASN A 187 -18.92 7.48 -0.70
C ASN A 187 -20.35 7.29 -0.12
N GLU A 188 -20.95 6.14 -0.43
CA GLU A 188 -22.30 5.78 -0.01
C GLU A 188 -22.50 5.69 1.52
N ALA A 189 -21.41 5.44 2.25
CA ALA A 189 -21.41 5.41 3.72
C ALA A 189 -21.17 6.79 4.36
N GLY A 190 -20.97 7.85 3.54
CA GLY A 190 -20.73 9.21 4.00
C GLY A 190 -19.28 9.56 4.32
N TYR A 191 -18.32 8.71 3.97
CA TYR A 191 -16.90 8.92 4.24
C TYR A 191 -16.15 9.47 3.03
N LYS A 192 -15.12 10.28 3.32
CA LYS A 192 -14.21 10.87 2.31
C LYS A 192 -13.33 9.81 1.68
N VAL A 193 -13.32 9.76 0.35
CA VAL A 193 -12.41 8.95 -0.45
C VAL A 193 -11.57 9.90 -1.30
N LEU A 194 -10.25 9.80 -1.21
CA LEU A 194 -9.30 10.61 -1.99
C LEU A 194 -9.54 10.47 -3.49
N ASP A 195 -9.11 11.47 -4.24
CA ASP A 195 -9.07 11.43 -5.71
C ASP A 195 -8.41 10.11 -6.19
N PRO A 196 -8.94 9.42 -7.21
CA PRO A 196 -8.46 8.12 -7.63
C PRO A 196 -7.00 8.09 -8.10
N HIS A 197 -6.41 9.23 -8.44
CA HIS A 197 -5.02 9.32 -8.91
C HIS A 197 -3.98 9.36 -7.79
N ILE A 198 -4.42 9.55 -6.52
CA ILE A 198 -3.51 9.67 -5.38
C ILE A 198 -3.96 8.79 -4.21
N GLY A 199 -3.02 8.28 -3.43
CA GLY A 199 -3.29 7.51 -2.22
C GLY A 199 -2.04 7.35 -1.36
N LEU A 200 -2.14 6.50 -0.35
CA LEU A 200 -1.05 6.24 0.57
C LEU A 200 -0.91 4.73 0.80
N ILE A 201 0.32 4.28 0.91
CA ILE A 201 0.68 2.95 1.41
C ILE A 201 1.76 3.10 2.48
N TYR A 202 1.61 2.45 3.62
CA TYR A 202 2.63 2.46 4.67
C TYR A 202 3.31 1.09 4.76
N GLY A 203 4.65 1.05 4.66
CA GLY A 203 5.41 -0.18 4.42
C GLY A 203 6.23 -0.71 5.59
N ASP A 204 6.31 -0.04 6.75
CA ASP A 204 7.15 -0.47 7.86
C ASP A 204 6.44 -0.45 9.21
N GLY A 205 6.80 -1.39 10.09
CA GLY A 205 6.34 -1.43 11.47
C GLY A 205 4.82 -1.60 11.64
N CYS A 206 4.13 -2.18 10.67
CA CYS A 206 2.67 -2.35 10.63
C CYS A 206 2.18 -3.42 11.62
N THR A 207 2.27 -3.16 12.92
CA THR A 207 1.67 -4.04 13.93
C THR A 207 0.14 -3.94 13.91
N LEU A 208 -0.55 -5.01 14.30
CA LEU A 208 -2.01 -5.07 14.33
C LEU A 208 -2.64 -3.87 15.07
N ASN A 209 -2.08 -3.53 16.23
CA ASN A 209 -2.54 -2.40 17.03
C ASN A 209 -2.39 -1.05 16.28
N ARG A 210 -1.27 -0.82 15.59
CA ARG A 210 -1.06 0.42 14.81
C ARG A 210 -2.02 0.51 13.62
N VAL A 211 -2.24 -0.61 12.93
CA VAL A 211 -3.20 -0.69 11.84
C VAL A 211 -4.61 -0.37 12.32
N GLU A 212 -5.03 -0.95 13.45
CA GLU A 212 -6.34 -0.64 14.03
C GLU A 212 -6.43 0.84 14.43
N GLN A 213 -5.41 1.42 15.04
CA GLN A 213 -5.36 2.85 15.38
C GLN A 213 -5.48 3.76 14.15
N ILE A 214 -4.88 3.38 13.02
CA ILE A 214 -5.01 4.13 11.76
C ILE A 214 -6.46 4.11 11.29
N TYR A 215 -7.07 2.94 11.17
CA TYR A 215 -8.45 2.83 10.72
C TYR A 215 -9.44 3.53 11.65
N GLU A 216 -9.26 3.39 12.97
CA GLU A 216 -10.07 4.12 13.96
C GLU A 216 -9.93 5.64 13.81
N SER A 217 -8.71 6.12 13.57
CA SER A 217 -8.44 7.55 13.40
C SER A 217 -9.03 8.09 12.09
N LEU A 218 -8.93 7.33 10.99
CA LEU A 218 -9.55 7.67 9.72
C LEU A 218 -11.07 7.76 9.85
N GLU A 219 -11.69 6.76 10.49
CA GLU A 219 -13.14 6.71 10.74
C GLU A 219 -13.61 7.96 11.51
N LYS A 220 -12.95 8.28 12.63
CA LYS A 220 -13.27 9.46 13.46
C LYS A 220 -13.15 10.80 12.71
N LEU A 221 -12.25 10.88 11.73
CA LEU A 221 -12.04 12.06 10.87
C LEU A 221 -12.92 12.07 9.62
N GLY A 222 -13.78 11.07 9.46
CA GLY A 222 -14.70 10.93 8.35
C GLY A 222 -14.02 10.50 7.04
N PHE A 223 -12.88 9.78 7.11
CA PHE A 223 -12.22 9.20 5.95
C PHE A 223 -12.48 7.70 5.84
N ALA A 224 -12.69 7.22 4.63
CA ALA A 224 -12.84 5.81 4.35
C ALA A 224 -11.51 5.06 4.55
N SER A 225 -11.58 3.81 5.04
CA SER A 225 -10.42 2.95 5.25
C SER A 225 -9.66 2.65 3.94
N THR A 226 -10.31 2.74 2.79
CA THR A 226 -9.72 2.55 1.46
C THR A 226 -8.70 3.62 1.04
N ASN A 227 -8.53 4.68 1.80
CA ASN A 227 -7.54 5.73 1.52
C ASN A 227 -6.09 5.30 1.81
N VAL A 228 -5.91 4.22 2.57
CA VAL A 228 -4.60 3.64 2.90
C VAL A 228 -4.55 2.16 2.56
N VAL A 229 -3.36 1.71 2.12
CA VAL A 229 -3.03 0.29 1.86
C VAL A 229 -1.95 -0.17 2.82
#